data_a7f027baae6a358315900d6601b54271
#
_entry.id   a7f027baae6a358315900d6601b54271
#
_cell.length_a   1.000
_cell.length_b   1.000
_cell.length_c   1.000
_cell.angle_alpha   90.00
_cell.angle_beta   90.00
_cell.angle_gamma   90.00
#
_symmetry.space_group_name_H-M   'P 1'
#
loop_
_entity.id
_entity.type
_entity.pdbx_description
1 polymer ?
#
loop_
_entity_poly.entity_id
_entity_poly.type
_entity_poly.pdbx_seq_one_letter_code
_entity_poly.pdbx_strand_id
1 'polypeptide(L)'
;MTAMMDLPVRRSEVMGEQMEVTISGLAGGHSGTEIHKNRANSNILAGRFLYELAGKMDYALIELEGGLKDNAIPRTTRMLLAIDGGEKEILKEEASRFTENLRREYSGTDDGITVTVEKTGEGAAPALHPVSLQKTVFFLMNLPNGVQKMSGQIPGLVETSLNLGILKLEPDHLHACASVRSSVGSAKEALSDKLEYLIGFLGGEFHVEGAYPAWEYKEDSALRDLMVAEYE
;
A
#
# COMPACT_ATOMS: atom_id res chain seq x y z
N MET A 1 -14.63 3.34 6.50
CA MET A 1 -14.35 2.10 7.23
C MET A 1 -12.89 1.72 7.06
N THR A 2 -12.36 1.02 8.01
CA THR A 2 -11.00 0.48 7.97
C THR A 2 -11.08 -1.01 7.72
N ALA A 3 -10.45 -1.48 6.64
CA ALA A 3 -10.34 -2.89 6.28
C ALA A 3 -8.97 -3.41 6.74
N MET A 4 -8.97 -4.42 7.58
CA MET A 4 -7.78 -5.12 8.05
C MET A 4 -7.68 -6.48 7.39
N MET A 5 -6.50 -6.81 6.92
CA MET A 5 -6.20 -8.02 6.15
C MET A 5 -4.94 -8.65 6.72
N ASP A 6 -5.08 -9.87 7.21
CA ASP A 6 -3.97 -10.63 7.79
C ASP A 6 -3.68 -11.86 6.92
N LEU A 7 -2.54 -11.85 6.23
CA LEU A 7 -2.08 -12.95 5.39
C LEU A 7 -1.11 -13.84 6.18
N PRO A 8 -1.47 -15.09 6.53
CA PRO A 8 -0.56 -16.00 7.21
C PRO A 8 0.69 -16.26 6.39
N VAL A 9 1.85 -16.18 7.04
CA VAL A 9 3.16 -16.42 6.43
C VAL A 9 3.93 -17.51 7.16
N ARG A 10 4.80 -18.18 6.41
CA ARG A 10 5.81 -19.07 6.95
C ARG A 10 7.18 -18.48 6.75
N ARG A 11 8.09 -18.72 7.68
CA ARG A 11 9.48 -18.29 7.58
C ARG A 11 10.40 -19.49 7.50
N SER A 12 11.56 -19.27 6.92
CA SER A 12 12.69 -20.21 6.93
C SER A 12 13.98 -19.44 7.23
N GLU A 13 14.94 -20.09 7.84
CA GLU A 13 16.25 -19.50 8.04
C GLU A 13 16.98 -19.41 6.70
N VAL A 14 17.54 -18.25 6.40
CA VAL A 14 18.34 -17.99 5.20
C VAL A 14 19.66 -17.36 5.60
N MET A 15 20.73 -17.68 4.86
CA MET A 15 22.03 -17.05 4.99
C MET A 15 22.21 -16.03 3.87
N GLY A 16 22.77 -14.85 4.19
CA GLY A 16 23.05 -13.85 3.17
C GLY A 16 23.50 -12.52 3.74
N GLU A 17 23.84 -11.59 2.86
CA GLU A 17 23.98 -10.18 3.20
C GLU A 17 22.61 -9.56 3.44
N GLN A 18 22.47 -8.83 4.55
CA GLN A 18 21.23 -8.16 4.90
C GLN A 18 21.28 -6.73 4.37
N MET A 19 20.35 -6.43 3.46
CA MET A 19 20.26 -5.16 2.77
C MET A 19 18.93 -4.48 3.13
N GLU A 20 19.01 -3.29 3.70
CA GLU A 20 17.84 -2.44 3.89
C GLU A 20 17.56 -1.66 2.62
N VAL A 21 16.35 -1.79 2.09
CA VAL A 21 15.82 -1.00 0.97
C VAL A 21 14.74 -0.09 1.51
N THR A 22 14.91 1.21 1.34
CA THR A 22 13.93 2.21 1.82
C THR A 22 13.40 3.03 0.65
N ILE A 23 12.09 2.98 0.44
CA ILE A 23 11.35 3.88 -0.45
C ILE A 23 10.90 5.07 0.39
N SER A 24 11.30 6.30 0.02
CA SER A 24 11.03 7.52 0.79
C SER A 24 10.91 8.76 -0.10
N GLY A 25 10.74 9.93 0.53
CA GLY A 25 10.65 11.20 -0.18
C GLY A 25 9.29 11.50 -0.80
N LEU A 26 8.26 10.71 -0.47
CA LEU A 26 6.90 10.91 -0.96
C LEU A 26 6.20 12.04 -0.20
N ALA A 27 5.33 12.76 -0.88
CA ALA A 27 4.56 13.87 -0.30
C ALA A 27 3.54 13.40 0.75
N GLY A 28 2.94 12.22 0.56
CA GLY A 28 1.91 11.69 1.44
C GLY A 28 0.64 12.56 1.44
N GLY A 29 -0.14 12.49 2.52
CA GLY A 29 -1.35 13.30 2.69
C GLY A 29 -2.47 12.55 3.37
N HIS A 30 -3.62 13.21 3.53
CA HIS A 30 -4.81 12.60 4.13
C HIS A 30 -5.61 11.83 3.06
N SER A 31 -5.86 10.53 3.29
CA SER A 31 -6.51 9.64 2.33
C SER A 31 -7.96 10.01 1.97
N GLY A 32 -8.61 10.86 2.73
CA GLY A 32 -9.96 11.35 2.44
C GLY A 32 -9.98 12.62 1.60
N THR A 33 -9.17 13.61 1.97
CA THR A 33 -9.22 14.95 1.38
C THR A 33 -8.18 15.18 0.28
N GLU A 34 -7.16 14.33 0.17
CA GLU A 34 -6.06 14.52 -0.77
C GLU A 34 -5.82 13.32 -1.71
N ILE A 35 -6.63 12.27 -1.64
CA ILE A 35 -6.48 11.06 -2.48
C ILE A 35 -6.59 11.39 -3.98
N HIS A 36 -7.37 12.42 -4.34
CA HIS A 36 -7.53 12.89 -5.72
C HIS A 36 -6.26 13.50 -6.31
N LYS A 37 -5.27 13.83 -5.48
CA LYS A 37 -3.99 14.38 -5.94
C LYS A 37 -3.08 13.33 -6.58
N ASN A 38 -3.50 12.07 -6.63
CA ASN A 38 -2.79 10.94 -7.25
C ASN A 38 -1.34 10.78 -6.77
N ARG A 39 -1.10 11.08 -5.50
CA ARG A 39 0.23 10.89 -4.89
C ARG A 39 0.57 9.42 -4.74
N ALA A 40 1.84 9.12 -4.81
CA ALA A 40 2.34 7.77 -4.62
C ALA A 40 2.08 7.25 -3.20
N ASN A 41 1.87 5.94 -3.10
CA ASN A 41 1.75 5.21 -1.84
C ASN A 41 2.96 4.28 -1.72
N SER A 42 3.84 4.52 -0.73
CA SER A 42 5.10 3.78 -0.59
C SER A 42 4.89 2.27 -0.35
N ASN A 43 3.80 1.86 0.30
CA ASN A 43 3.48 0.45 0.52
C ASN A 43 3.17 -0.29 -0.80
N ILE A 44 2.43 0.35 -1.68
CA ILE A 44 2.14 -0.19 -3.02
C ILE A 44 3.41 -0.23 -3.88
N LEU A 45 4.23 0.81 -3.80
CA LEU A 45 5.51 0.85 -4.50
C LEU A 45 6.49 -0.23 -4.01
N ALA A 46 6.47 -0.57 -2.72
CA ALA A 46 7.26 -1.68 -2.18
C ALA A 46 6.85 -3.03 -2.81
N GLY A 47 5.55 -3.29 -2.95
CA GLY A 47 5.06 -4.48 -3.64
C GLY A 47 5.53 -4.56 -5.10
N ARG A 48 5.47 -3.43 -5.82
CA ARG A 48 5.96 -3.33 -7.20
C ARG A 48 7.47 -3.52 -7.29
N PHE A 49 8.25 -2.92 -6.38
CA PHE A 49 9.70 -3.09 -6.32
C PHE A 49 10.09 -4.56 -6.12
N LEU A 50 9.48 -5.23 -5.14
CA LEU A 50 9.72 -6.66 -4.88
C LEU A 50 9.37 -7.52 -6.10
N TYR A 51 8.27 -7.22 -6.80
CA TYR A 51 7.89 -7.93 -8.02
C TYR A 51 8.93 -7.74 -9.15
N GLU A 52 9.35 -6.50 -9.42
CA GLU A 52 10.34 -6.20 -10.47
C GLU A 52 11.70 -6.81 -10.14
N LEU A 53 12.10 -6.78 -8.86
CA LEU A 53 13.36 -7.36 -8.38
C LEU A 53 13.41 -8.87 -8.57
N ALA A 54 12.30 -9.59 -8.33
CA ALA A 54 12.20 -11.04 -8.51
C ALA A 54 12.47 -11.50 -9.95
N GLY A 55 12.34 -10.63 -10.94
CA GLY A 55 12.70 -10.88 -12.33
C GLY A 55 14.18 -10.67 -12.66
N LYS A 56 14.99 -10.24 -11.69
CA LYS A 56 16.40 -9.85 -11.89
C LYS A 56 17.37 -10.63 -11.02
N MET A 57 16.98 -10.97 -9.81
CA MET A 57 17.84 -11.65 -8.83
C MET A 57 17.00 -12.42 -7.83
N ASP A 58 17.63 -13.37 -7.16
CA ASP A 58 17.03 -14.05 -6.02
C ASP A 58 17.20 -13.22 -4.75
N TYR A 59 16.16 -13.18 -3.92
CA TYR A 59 16.20 -12.54 -2.60
C TYR A 59 15.22 -13.21 -1.64
N ALA A 60 15.43 -13.01 -0.35
CA ALA A 60 14.46 -13.39 0.68
C ALA A 60 14.05 -12.15 1.50
N LEU A 61 12.77 -11.99 1.78
CA LEU A 61 12.23 -10.87 2.55
C LEU A 61 12.22 -11.19 4.03
N ILE A 62 12.97 -10.41 4.82
CA ILE A 62 13.08 -10.53 6.28
C ILE A 62 12.07 -9.64 6.98
N GLU A 63 12.03 -8.35 6.60
CA GLU A 63 11.11 -7.35 7.17
C GLU A 63 10.45 -6.52 6.06
N LEU A 64 9.24 -6.06 6.34
CA LEU A 64 8.50 -5.13 5.50
C LEU A 64 7.64 -4.28 6.42
N GLU A 65 7.84 -2.97 6.41
CA GLU A 65 7.08 -2.07 7.25
C GLU A 65 6.89 -0.71 6.56
N GLY A 66 5.66 -0.19 6.55
CA GLY A 66 5.36 1.13 6.02
C GLY A 66 4.03 1.69 6.47
N GLY A 67 4.00 3.03 6.61
CA GLY A 67 2.84 3.76 7.08
C GLY A 67 2.62 3.68 8.60
N LEU A 68 1.96 4.72 9.14
CA LEU A 68 1.73 4.86 10.59
C LEU A 68 0.25 4.96 10.94
N LYS A 69 -0.61 5.31 9.97
CA LYS A 69 -2.05 5.52 10.16
C LYS A 69 -2.81 5.04 8.92
N ASP A 70 -3.94 4.41 9.13
CA ASP A 70 -4.82 3.91 8.09
C ASP A 70 -5.33 5.01 7.15
N ASN A 71 -5.56 6.21 7.69
CA ASN A 71 -6.10 7.37 6.97
C ASN A 71 -5.03 8.33 6.40
N ALA A 72 -3.76 7.95 6.44
CA ALA A 72 -2.66 8.71 5.84
C ALA A 72 -2.07 7.95 4.64
N ILE A 73 -1.76 8.65 3.55
CA ILE A 73 -1.02 8.09 2.41
C ILE A 73 0.42 7.88 2.86
N PRO A 74 0.95 6.64 2.87
CA PRO A 74 2.28 6.36 3.36
C PRO A 74 3.37 7.06 2.55
N ARG A 75 4.33 7.65 3.28
CA ARG A 75 5.45 8.41 2.71
C ARG A 75 6.74 7.60 2.63
N THR A 76 6.82 6.54 3.43
CA THR A 76 8.02 5.72 3.56
C THR A 76 7.63 4.27 3.82
N THR A 77 8.35 3.37 3.15
CA THR A 77 8.28 1.92 3.40
C THR A 77 9.68 1.36 3.39
N ARG A 78 10.00 0.55 4.40
CA ARG A 78 11.27 -0.11 4.61
C ARG A 78 11.13 -1.62 4.37
N MET A 79 12.09 -2.20 3.71
CA MET A 79 12.22 -3.63 3.45
C MET A 79 13.60 -4.07 3.88
N LEU A 80 13.72 -5.19 4.60
CA LEU A 80 14.99 -5.83 4.87
C LEU A 80 15.06 -7.12 4.05
N LEU A 81 16.05 -7.22 3.18
CA LEU A 81 16.26 -8.34 2.27
C LEU A 81 17.52 -9.11 2.65
N ALA A 82 17.49 -10.45 2.56
CA ALA A 82 18.71 -11.26 2.49
C ALA A 82 19.00 -11.59 1.04
N ILE A 83 20.23 -11.34 0.59
CA ILE A 83 20.70 -11.58 -0.77
C ILE A 83 22.03 -12.34 -0.77
N ASP A 84 22.40 -12.95 -1.92
CA ASP A 84 23.78 -13.39 -2.13
C ASP A 84 24.69 -12.16 -2.28
N GLY A 85 25.86 -12.17 -1.66
CA GLY A 85 26.80 -11.03 -1.68
C GLY A 85 27.27 -10.61 -3.09
N GLY A 86 27.19 -11.51 -4.06
CA GLY A 86 27.45 -11.20 -5.47
C GLY A 86 26.39 -10.35 -6.16
N GLU A 87 25.19 -10.23 -5.57
CA GLU A 87 24.01 -9.57 -6.18
C GLU A 87 23.79 -8.13 -5.71
N LYS A 88 24.61 -7.65 -4.79
CA LYS A 88 24.48 -6.29 -4.21
C LYS A 88 24.46 -5.17 -5.24
N GLU A 89 25.29 -5.25 -6.27
CA GLU A 89 25.33 -4.21 -7.30
C GLU A 89 24.07 -4.27 -8.20
N ILE A 90 23.53 -5.47 -8.46
CA ILE A 90 22.24 -5.62 -9.17
C ILE A 90 21.13 -4.95 -8.38
N LEU A 91 21.07 -5.19 -7.05
CA LEU A 91 20.07 -4.55 -6.18
C LEU A 91 20.14 -3.02 -6.24
N LYS A 92 21.35 -2.45 -6.21
CA LYS A 92 21.55 -0.99 -6.29
C LYS A 92 21.15 -0.42 -7.65
N GLU A 93 21.52 -1.10 -8.73
CA GLU A 93 21.14 -0.70 -10.09
C GLU A 93 19.62 -0.72 -10.26
N GLU A 94 18.94 -1.75 -9.79
CA GLU A 94 17.49 -1.85 -9.83
C GLU A 94 16.80 -0.78 -8.96
N ALA A 95 17.32 -0.46 -7.78
CA ALA A 95 16.83 0.63 -6.94
C ALA A 95 16.98 2.01 -7.61
N SER A 96 18.12 2.23 -8.28
CA SER A 96 18.35 3.47 -9.04
C SER A 96 17.40 3.58 -10.23
N ARG A 97 17.28 2.52 -11.04
CA ARG A 97 16.36 2.44 -12.18
C ARG A 97 14.90 2.65 -11.75
N PHE A 98 14.51 2.03 -10.65
CA PHE A 98 13.16 2.17 -10.09
C PHE A 98 12.91 3.62 -9.64
N THR A 99 13.87 4.25 -8.97
CA THR A 99 13.80 5.68 -8.60
C THR A 99 13.58 6.58 -9.81
N GLU A 100 14.34 6.38 -10.89
CA GLU A 100 14.20 7.17 -12.11
C GLU A 100 12.83 7.00 -12.77
N ASN A 101 12.30 5.77 -12.80
CA ASN A 101 10.98 5.48 -13.33
C ASN A 101 9.90 6.18 -12.50
N LEU A 102 9.96 6.06 -11.17
CA LEU A 102 8.99 6.69 -10.27
C LEU A 102 8.98 8.21 -10.38
N ARG A 103 10.15 8.85 -10.49
CA ARG A 103 10.24 10.31 -10.69
C ARG A 103 9.57 10.78 -11.98
N ARG A 104 9.59 9.96 -13.02
CA ARG A 104 8.85 10.26 -14.26
C ARG A 104 7.34 10.04 -14.11
N GLU A 105 6.95 8.92 -13.49
CA GLU A 105 5.54 8.57 -13.30
C GLU A 105 4.79 9.53 -12.37
N TYR A 106 5.48 10.03 -11.34
CA TYR A 106 4.92 10.92 -10.30
C TYR A 106 5.44 12.35 -10.39
N SER A 107 5.92 12.77 -11.56
CA SER A 107 6.39 14.14 -11.79
C SER A 107 5.30 15.17 -11.47
N GLY A 108 5.64 16.15 -10.64
CA GLY A 108 4.73 17.19 -10.17
C GLY A 108 3.84 16.80 -8.99
N THR A 109 3.86 15.54 -8.54
CA THR A 109 3.13 15.10 -7.34
C THR A 109 4.05 14.61 -6.23
N ASP A 110 5.13 13.89 -6.59
CA ASP A 110 6.08 13.27 -5.67
C ASP A 110 7.52 13.35 -6.21
N ASP A 111 7.99 14.52 -6.59
CA ASP A 111 9.31 14.73 -7.20
C ASP A 111 10.50 14.30 -6.31
N GLY A 112 10.25 14.17 -5.01
CA GLY A 112 11.26 13.78 -4.01
C GLY A 112 11.49 12.28 -3.88
N ILE A 113 10.77 11.43 -4.63
CA ILE A 113 10.87 9.97 -4.49
C ILE A 113 12.31 9.50 -4.66
N THR A 114 12.73 8.64 -3.72
CA THR A 114 14.03 7.97 -3.76
C THR A 114 13.92 6.56 -3.19
N VAL A 115 14.76 5.65 -3.73
CA VAL A 115 14.95 4.31 -3.19
C VAL A 115 16.42 4.15 -2.82
N THR A 116 16.69 3.96 -1.54
CA THR A 116 18.04 3.78 -1.01
C THR A 116 18.29 2.33 -0.65
N VAL A 117 19.55 1.90 -0.74
CA VAL A 117 20.00 0.54 -0.42
C VAL A 117 21.21 0.63 0.50
N GLU A 118 21.10 0.07 1.69
CA GLU A 118 22.16 0.07 2.71
C GLU A 118 22.40 -1.35 3.24
N LYS A 119 23.68 -1.74 3.41
CA LYS A 119 24.01 -2.99 4.09
C LYS A 119 23.87 -2.80 5.60
N THR A 120 23.06 -3.63 6.24
CA THR A 120 22.81 -3.57 7.69
C THR A 120 23.44 -4.72 8.44
N GLY A 121 23.75 -5.83 7.77
CA GLY A 121 24.30 -7.02 8.42
C GLY A 121 24.68 -8.12 7.43
N GLU A 122 25.02 -9.27 8.00
CA GLU A 122 25.32 -10.50 7.29
C GLU A 122 25.11 -11.69 8.25
N GLY A 123 24.63 -12.81 7.74
CA GLY A 123 24.44 -14.02 8.51
C GLY A 123 23.05 -14.64 8.35
N ALA A 124 22.71 -15.53 9.26
CA ALA A 124 21.43 -16.21 9.29
C ALA A 124 20.30 -15.27 9.76
N ALA A 125 19.17 -15.30 9.09
CA ALA A 125 17.98 -14.55 9.49
C ALA A 125 16.69 -15.30 9.11
N PRO A 126 15.59 -15.14 9.90
CA PRO A 126 14.29 -15.69 9.57
C PRO A 126 13.61 -14.85 8.48
N ALA A 127 13.65 -15.30 7.24
CA ALA A 127 12.99 -14.65 6.11
C ALA A 127 11.73 -15.38 5.67
N LEU A 128 10.89 -14.74 4.85
CA LEU A 128 9.72 -15.40 4.27
C LEU A 128 10.12 -16.63 3.45
N HIS A 129 9.42 -17.75 3.71
CA HIS A 129 9.47 -18.90 2.82
C HIS A 129 9.03 -18.49 1.40
N PRO A 130 9.63 -19.03 0.31
CA PRO A 130 9.33 -18.60 -1.08
C PRO A 130 7.85 -18.52 -1.43
N VAL A 131 7.03 -19.49 -0.99
CA VAL A 131 5.57 -19.46 -1.22
C VAL A 131 4.91 -18.29 -0.50
N SER A 132 5.33 -17.96 0.72
CA SER A 132 4.81 -16.80 1.47
C SER A 132 5.25 -15.49 0.83
N LEU A 133 6.48 -15.41 0.34
CA LEU A 133 6.96 -14.26 -0.43
C LEU A 133 6.13 -14.05 -1.70
N GLN A 134 5.89 -15.11 -2.48
CA GLN A 134 5.05 -15.01 -3.68
C GLN A 134 3.63 -14.53 -3.37
N LYS A 135 3.00 -15.05 -2.31
CA LYS A 135 1.67 -14.61 -1.86
C LYS A 135 1.69 -13.13 -1.42
N THR A 136 2.71 -12.70 -0.69
CA THR A 136 2.89 -11.32 -0.26
C THR A 136 3.01 -10.38 -1.47
N VAL A 137 3.86 -10.71 -2.42
CA VAL A 137 4.03 -9.91 -3.65
C VAL A 137 2.74 -9.92 -4.47
N PHE A 138 2.10 -11.07 -4.66
CA PHE A 138 0.82 -11.16 -5.36
C PHE A 138 -0.25 -10.28 -4.70
N PHE A 139 -0.37 -10.33 -3.37
CA PHE A 139 -1.31 -9.51 -2.61
C PHE A 139 -1.07 -8.01 -2.88
N LEU A 140 0.16 -7.54 -2.72
CA LEU A 140 0.51 -6.12 -2.89
C LEU A 140 0.32 -5.63 -4.34
N MET A 141 0.60 -6.49 -5.33
CA MET A 141 0.42 -6.16 -6.75
C MET A 141 -1.04 -6.11 -7.19
N ASN A 142 -1.94 -6.82 -6.49
CA ASN A 142 -3.36 -6.89 -6.86
C ASN A 142 -4.28 -6.12 -5.91
N LEU A 143 -3.75 -5.60 -4.81
CA LEU A 143 -4.52 -4.75 -3.89
C LEU A 143 -4.87 -3.43 -4.59
N PRO A 144 -6.17 -3.10 -4.75
CA PRO A 144 -6.55 -1.80 -5.28
C PRO A 144 -6.04 -0.68 -4.35
N ASN A 145 -5.69 0.46 -4.91
CA ASN A 145 -5.29 1.65 -4.15
C ASN A 145 -5.61 2.93 -4.91
N GLY A 146 -5.78 4.05 -4.20
CA GLY A 146 -6.10 5.35 -4.79
C GLY A 146 -7.58 5.52 -5.11
N VAL A 147 -7.87 6.41 -6.06
CA VAL A 147 -9.23 6.69 -6.53
C VAL A 147 -9.73 5.49 -7.34
N GLN A 148 -10.87 4.93 -6.93
CA GLN A 148 -11.53 3.83 -7.63
C GLN A 148 -12.65 4.34 -8.55
N LYS A 149 -13.33 5.43 -8.14
CA LYS A 149 -14.38 6.05 -8.93
C LYS A 149 -14.54 7.53 -8.59
N MET A 150 -14.72 8.34 -9.60
CA MET A 150 -15.11 9.74 -9.46
C MET A 150 -16.65 9.87 -9.50
N SER A 151 -17.19 10.86 -8.81
CA SER A 151 -18.63 11.15 -8.85
C SER A 151 -19.05 11.51 -10.28
N GLY A 152 -20.12 10.89 -10.76
CA GLY A 152 -20.75 11.26 -12.03
C GLY A 152 -21.67 12.49 -11.91
N GLN A 153 -22.02 12.92 -10.70
CA GLN A 153 -22.94 14.02 -10.44
C GLN A 153 -22.20 15.32 -10.07
N ILE A 154 -21.08 15.20 -9.35
CA ILE A 154 -20.32 16.36 -8.87
C ILE A 154 -18.90 16.31 -9.47
N PRO A 155 -18.58 17.21 -10.41
CA PRO A 155 -17.24 17.29 -11.00
C PRO A 155 -16.15 17.46 -9.94
N GLY A 156 -15.06 16.68 -10.06
CA GLY A 156 -13.91 16.75 -9.16
C GLY A 156 -14.07 16.05 -7.82
N LEU A 157 -15.27 15.55 -7.47
CA LEU A 157 -15.49 14.81 -6.24
C LEU A 157 -15.12 13.33 -6.42
N VAL A 158 -14.31 12.80 -5.50
CA VAL A 158 -14.05 11.35 -5.40
C VAL A 158 -15.27 10.67 -4.79
N GLU A 159 -15.87 9.72 -5.51
CA GLU A 159 -16.97 8.89 -5.00
C GLU A 159 -16.45 7.75 -4.15
N THR A 160 -15.49 6.99 -4.68
CA THR A 160 -14.96 5.76 -4.05
C THR A 160 -13.44 5.75 -4.11
N SER A 161 -12.80 5.47 -2.99
CA SER A 161 -11.35 5.40 -2.89
C SER A 161 -10.89 4.39 -1.84
N LEU A 162 -9.64 3.96 -1.97
CA LEU A 162 -8.95 3.09 -1.05
C LEU A 162 -7.52 3.58 -0.83
N ASN A 163 -7.03 3.47 0.39
CA ASN A 163 -5.63 3.76 0.73
C ASN A 163 -5.06 2.66 1.63
N LEU A 164 -4.02 1.97 1.17
CA LEU A 164 -3.22 1.08 2.03
C LEU A 164 -2.36 1.93 2.97
N GLY A 165 -2.88 2.19 4.17
CA GLY A 165 -2.28 3.12 5.14
C GLY A 165 -1.20 2.49 6.01
N ILE A 166 -1.35 1.22 6.38
CA ILE A 166 -0.39 0.48 7.21
C ILE A 166 -0.08 -0.85 6.53
N LEU A 167 1.19 -1.19 6.50
CA LEU A 167 1.69 -2.49 6.04
C LEU A 167 2.80 -2.93 6.99
N LYS A 168 2.69 -4.14 7.56
CA LYS A 168 3.70 -4.67 8.47
C LYS A 168 3.82 -6.18 8.39
N LEU A 169 5.03 -6.65 8.21
CA LEU A 169 5.34 -8.07 8.25
C LEU A 169 5.65 -8.50 9.68
N GLU A 170 4.66 -9.09 10.32
CA GLU A 170 4.76 -9.68 11.66
C GLU A 170 5.42 -11.08 11.60
N PRO A 171 5.75 -11.72 12.73
CA PRO A 171 6.43 -13.02 12.73
C PRO A 171 5.69 -14.12 11.97
N ASP A 172 4.35 -14.15 12.00
CA ASP A 172 3.50 -15.22 11.50
C ASP A 172 2.45 -14.76 10.45
N HIS A 173 2.31 -13.46 10.23
CA HIS A 173 1.42 -12.91 9.22
C HIS A 173 1.92 -11.58 8.65
N LEU A 174 1.44 -11.23 7.45
CA LEU A 174 1.52 -9.88 6.91
C LEU A 174 0.24 -9.15 7.28
N HIS A 175 0.35 -8.10 8.09
CA HIS A 175 -0.74 -7.20 8.44
C HIS A 175 -0.84 -6.06 7.44
N ALA A 176 -2.03 -5.85 6.86
CA ALA A 176 -2.32 -4.75 5.96
C ALA A 176 -3.62 -4.06 6.40
N CYS A 177 -3.55 -2.73 6.59
CA CYS A 177 -4.68 -1.93 7.02
C CYS A 177 -4.98 -0.85 6.00
N ALA A 178 -6.22 -0.86 5.47
CA ALA A 178 -6.64 0.03 4.39
C ALA A 178 -7.89 0.84 4.78
N SER A 179 -7.86 2.13 4.49
CA SER A 179 -9.01 3.03 4.64
C SER A 179 -9.86 3.00 3.38
N VAL A 180 -11.07 2.46 3.45
CA VAL A 180 -12.05 2.38 2.36
C VAL A 180 -13.10 3.46 2.54
N ARG A 181 -13.33 4.26 1.50
CA ARG A 181 -14.27 5.39 1.49
C ARG A 181 -15.15 5.34 0.26
N SER A 182 -16.44 5.57 0.43
CA SER A 182 -17.38 5.82 -0.66
C SER A 182 -18.57 6.60 -0.14
N SER A 183 -19.10 7.52 -0.95
CA SER A 183 -20.39 8.16 -0.72
C SER A 183 -21.57 7.25 -1.08
N VAL A 184 -21.34 6.16 -1.84
CA VAL A 184 -22.36 5.20 -2.27
C VAL A 184 -22.18 3.88 -1.49
N GLY A 185 -23.23 3.45 -0.77
CA GLY A 185 -23.17 2.29 0.12
C GLY A 185 -22.77 1.00 -0.60
N SER A 186 -23.47 0.67 -1.69
CA SER A 186 -23.19 -0.54 -2.47
C SER A 186 -21.79 -0.55 -3.11
N ALA A 187 -21.25 0.61 -3.50
CA ALA A 187 -19.89 0.71 -4.03
C ALA A 187 -18.83 0.49 -2.93
N LYS A 188 -19.10 0.95 -1.70
CA LYS A 188 -18.26 0.69 -0.53
C LYS A 188 -18.23 -0.81 -0.19
N GLU A 189 -19.41 -1.44 -0.19
CA GLU A 189 -19.55 -2.89 0.06
C GLU A 189 -18.82 -3.70 -1.01
N ALA A 190 -19.07 -3.42 -2.28
CA ALA A 190 -18.40 -4.12 -3.38
C ALA A 190 -16.87 -4.02 -3.35
N LEU A 191 -16.32 -2.86 -2.92
CA LEU A 191 -14.88 -2.72 -2.73
C LEU A 191 -14.39 -3.52 -1.51
N SER A 192 -15.17 -3.57 -0.42
CA SER A 192 -14.89 -4.40 0.75
C SER A 192 -14.88 -5.89 0.39
N ASP A 193 -15.92 -6.36 -0.32
CA ASP A 193 -16.04 -7.76 -0.75
C ASP A 193 -14.86 -8.17 -1.66
N LYS A 194 -14.39 -7.24 -2.51
CA LYS A 194 -13.21 -7.48 -3.35
C LYS A 194 -11.95 -7.71 -2.51
N LEU A 195 -11.77 -6.94 -1.42
CA LEU A 195 -10.63 -7.11 -0.51
C LEU A 195 -10.73 -8.42 0.25
N GLU A 196 -11.91 -8.73 0.79
CA GLU A 196 -12.18 -9.98 1.48
C GLU A 196 -11.93 -11.19 0.57
N TYR A 197 -12.44 -11.15 -0.67
CA TYR A 197 -12.22 -12.21 -1.63
C TYR A 197 -10.73 -12.38 -1.98
N LEU A 198 -10.00 -11.29 -2.20
CA LEU A 198 -8.56 -11.31 -2.50
C LEU A 198 -7.77 -11.97 -1.38
N ILE A 199 -7.96 -11.50 -0.14
CA ILE A 199 -7.19 -12.00 1.00
C ILE A 199 -7.61 -13.44 1.35
N GLY A 200 -8.90 -13.76 1.29
CA GLY A 200 -9.44 -15.10 1.52
C GLY A 200 -8.94 -16.12 0.50
N PHE A 201 -8.83 -15.75 -0.79
CA PHE A 201 -8.24 -16.60 -1.83
C PHE A 201 -6.79 -16.98 -1.53
N LEU A 202 -6.04 -16.09 -0.90
CA LEU A 202 -4.66 -16.33 -0.46
C LEU A 202 -4.56 -17.12 0.86
N GLY A 203 -5.70 -17.37 1.52
CA GLY A 203 -5.80 -18.08 2.80
C GLY A 203 -5.60 -17.16 4.02
N GLY A 204 -5.86 -15.86 3.85
CA GLY A 204 -5.82 -14.87 4.92
C GLY A 204 -7.18 -14.57 5.52
N GLU A 205 -7.17 -13.69 6.52
CA GLU A 205 -8.35 -13.25 7.27
C GLU A 205 -8.68 -11.79 6.94
N PHE A 206 -9.97 -11.46 6.99
CA PHE A 206 -10.49 -10.13 6.72
C PHE A 206 -11.33 -9.64 7.89
N HIS A 207 -11.11 -8.41 8.31
CA HIS A 207 -11.90 -7.77 9.36
C HIS A 207 -12.17 -6.31 9.02
N VAL A 208 -13.35 -5.80 9.39
CA VAL A 208 -13.76 -4.41 9.16
C VAL A 208 -14.03 -3.71 10.48
N GLU A 209 -13.42 -2.54 10.67
CA GLU A 209 -13.69 -1.65 11.80
C GLU A 209 -14.23 -0.31 11.34
N GLY A 210 -14.98 0.35 12.24
CA GLY A 210 -15.48 1.71 12.05
C GLY A 210 -16.36 1.85 10.81
N ALA A 211 -17.14 0.81 10.47
CA ALA A 211 -18.11 0.90 9.39
C ALA A 211 -19.27 1.83 9.79
N TYR A 212 -19.51 2.85 8.99
CA TYR A 212 -20.66 3.73 9.11
C TYR A 212 -21.39 3.82 7.75
N PRO A 213 -22.71 4.16 7.77
CA PRO A 213 -23.49 4.31 6.53
C PRO A 213 -22.85 5.32 5.57
N ALA A 214 -23.01 5.09 4.29
CA ALA A 214 -22.64 6.06 3.29
C ALA A 214 -23.60 7.27 3.31
N TRP A 215 -23.09 8.44 2.97
CA TRP A 215 -23.90 9.63 2.80
C TRP A 215 -23.96 9.94 1.30
N GLU A 216 -24.99 9.40 0.66
CA GLU A 216 -25.20 9.62 -0.76
C GLU A 216 -25.65 11.07 -1.02
N TYR A 217 -25.12 11.63 -2.11
CA TYR A 217 -25.55 12.95 -2.55
C TYR A 217 -27.04 12.92 -2.93
N LYS A 218 -27.78 13.92 -2.43
CA LYS A 218 -29.16 14.18 -2.81
C LYS A 218 -29.23 15.57 -3.43
N GLU A 219 -29.82 15.68 -4.61
CA GLU A 219 -30.00 16.97 -5.30
C GLU A 219 -30.87 17.91 -4.47
N ASP A 220 -31.97 17.39 -3.90
CA ASP A 220 -32.82 18.10 -2.96
C ASP A 220 -32.55 17.66 -1.53
N SER A 221 -32.03 18.55 -0.69
CA SER A 221 -31.69 18.27 0.71
C SER A 221 -32.05 19.46 1.62
N ALA A 222 -33.19 19.36 2.27
CA ALA A 222 -33.66 20.37 3.21
C ALA A 222 -32.65 20.69 4.33
N LEU A 223 -31.90 19.66 4.78
CA LEU A 223 -30.83 19.85 5.77
C LEU A 223 -29.67 20.68 5.22
N ARG A 224 -29.22 20.39 3.99
CA ARG A 224 -28.15 21.16 3.34
C ARG A 224 -28.60 22.59 3.13
N ASP A 225 -29.82 22.79 2.63
CA ASP A 225 -30.35 24.11 2.32
C ASP A 225 -30.50 24.96 3.58
N LEU A 226 -30.93 24.34 4.70
CA LEU A 226 -30.98 25.00 6.00
C LEU A 226 -29.57 25.39 6.48
N MET A 227 -28.59 24.48 6.37
CA MET A 227 -27.22 24.78 6.79
C MET A 227 -26.57 25.87 5.95
N VAL A 228 -26.82 25.92 4.65
CA VAL A 228 -26.33 27.00 3.79
C VAL A 228 -26.94 28.33 4.17
N ALA A 229 -28.26 28.37 4.40
CA ALA A 229 -28.96 29.59 4.81
C ALA A 229 -28.51 30.15 6.18
N GLU A 230 -28.05 29.28 7.11
CA GLU A 230 -27.51 29.72 8.40
C GLU A 230 -26.02 30.17 8.33
N TYR A 231 -25.32 29.83 7.25
CA TYR A 231 -23.91 30.18 7.04
C TYR A 231 -23.70 31.45 6.22
N GLU A 232 -24.71 31.87 5.44
CA GLU A 232 -24.78 33.13 4.67
C GLU A 232 -25.34 34.30 5.51
#